data_ca010dcd5463f9f20ec34dd873c1ea2f
#
_entry.id   ca010dcd5463f9f20ec34dd873c1ea2f
#
_cell.length_a   1.000
_cell.length_b   1.000
_cell.length_c   1.000
_cell.angle_alpha   90.00
_cell.angle_beta   90.00
_cell.angle_gamma   90.00
#
_symmetry.space_group_name_H-M   'P 1'
#
loop_
_entity.id
_entity.type
_entity.pdbx_description
1 polymer ?
#
loop_
_entity_poly.entity_id
_entity_poly.type
_entity_poly.pdbx_seq_one_letter_code
_entity_poly.pdbx_strand_id
1 'polypeptide(L)'
;MSRAFVKEPDGDSPEPLAELPLSDHPNYVTPRGLAQLRARWQATSARRDALKASADSIGRQDELALLERELRWLNARVHSAIEVDLLAQPQDRVTFGASVTVASAEGEQRYRIVGENEAAAEQQRVSYLSPLARALLGAHVGDEVIWQRPAGDLAIEVIAIDYADETGD
;
A
#
# COMPACT_ATOMS: atom_id res chain seq x y z
N MET A 1 -0.02 60.21 25.48
CA MET A 1 -1.14 59.25 25.28
C MET A 1 -0.75 58.28 24.20
N SER A 2 -0.25 57.14 24.58
CA SER A 2 0.16 56.09 23.66
C SER A 2 -1.04 55.21 23.33
N ARG A 3 -1.49 55.24 22.08
CA ARG A 3 -2.41 54.24 21.57
C ARG A 3 -1.61 52.98 21.27
N ALA A 4 -1.81 51.95 22.06
CA ALA A 4 -1.36 50.63 21.75
C ALA A 4 -2.09 50.14 20.51
N PHE A 5 -1.35 49.93 19.43
CA PHE A 5 -1.81 49.19 18.26
C PHE A 5 -1.93 47.74 18.66
N VAL A 6 -3.13 47.29 18.93
CA VAL A 6 -3.42 45.85 19.01
C VAL A 6 -3.36 45.35 17.59
N LYS A 7 -2.35 44.55 17.29
CA LYS A 7 -2.24 43.81 16.06
C LYS A 7 -3.34 42.75 16.13
N GLU A 8 -4.38 42.92 15.34
CA GLU A 8 -5.37 41.86 15.12
C GLU A 8 -4.61 40.64 14.61
N PRO A 9 -4.92 39.40 15.08
CA PRO A 9 -4.38 38.23 14.48
C PRO A 9 -4.91 38.16 13.04
N ASP A 10 -3.98 38.24 12.09
CA ASP A 10 -4.27 38.03 10.67
C ASP A 10 -5.10 36.75 10.51
N GLY A 11 -6.27 36.95 9.85
CA GLY A 11 -7.27 35.94 9.69
C GLY A 11 -6.76 34.65 9.09
N ASP A 12 -7.30 33.65 9.64
CA ASP A 12 -7.66 32.32 9.10
C ASP A 12 -7.16 32.05 7.67
N SER A 13 -5.83 31.96 7.56
CA SER A 13 -5.24 31.26 6.42
C SER A 13 -5.43 29.79 6.72
N PRO A 14 -6.17 29.03 5.88
CA PRO A 14 -6.36 27.61 6.13
C PRO A 14 -4.99 26.96 6.29
N GLU A 15 -4.80 26.24 7.39
CA GLU A 15 -3.55 25.50 7.61
C GLU A 15 -3.29 24.61 6.39
N PRO A 16 -2.07 24.63 5.86
CA PRO A 16 -1.74 23.77 4.73
C PRO A 16 -2.00 22.31 5.12
N LEU A 17 -2.66 21.55 4.22
CA LEU A 17 -2.91 20.13 4.44
C LEU A 17 -1.59 19.41 4.70
N ALA A 18 -1.53 18.65 5.80
CA ALA A 18 -0.39 17.80 6.09
C ALA A 18 -0.18 16.79 4.96
N GLU A 19 1.08 16.55 4.59
CA GLU A 19 1.42 15.54 3.58
C GLU A 19 0.99 14.14 4.04
N LEU A 20 0.65 13.28 3.08
CA LEU A 20 0.38 11.88 3.37
C LEU A 20 1.68 11.18 3.78
N PRO A 21 1.66 10.34 4.82
CA PRO A 21 2.87 9.68 5.32
C PRO A 21 3.43 8.72 4.27
N LEU A 22 4.75 8.72 4.13
CA LEU A 22 5.49 7.73 3.35
C LEU A 22 6.13 6.73 4.30
N SER A 23 6.12 5.46 3.91
CA SER A 23 6.81 4.41 4.65
C SER A 23 8.32 4.54 4.52
N ASP A 24 9.04 4.26 5.61
CA ASP A 24 10.51 4.20 5.65
C ASP A 24 11.06 2.86 5.12
N HIS A 25 10.19 1.90 4.85
CA HIS A 25 10.57 0.60 4.31
C HIS A 25 10.78 0.64 2.80
N PRO A 26 11.61 -0.27 2.23
CA PRO A 26 11.75 -0.42 0.79
C PRO A 26 10.38 -0.62 0.13
N ASN A 27 10.14 0.10 -0.95
CA ASN A 27 8.87 0.05 -1.65
C ASN A 27 8.85 -1.08 -2.69
N TYR A 28 8.92 -2.33 -2.22
CA TYR A 28 8.73 -3.48 -3.08
C TYR A 28 7.30 -3.55 -3.59
N VAL A 29 7.18 -3.79 -4.88
CA VAL A 29 5.89 -3.93 -5.57
C VAL A 29 5.90 -5.16 -6.46
N THR A 30 4.74 -5.80 -6.59
CA THR A 30 4.52 -6.76 -7.66
C THR A 30 4.28 -6.00 -8.98
N PRO A 31 4.42 -6.63 -10.16
CA PRO A 31 4.06 -6.00 -11.44
C PRO A 31 2.62 -5.46 -11.43
N ARG A 32 1.68 -6.20 -10.85
CA ARG A 32 0.29 -5.77 -10.66
C ARG A 32 0.19 -4.55 -9.74
N GLY A 33 0.87 -4.56 -8.61
CA GLY A 33 0.86 -3.45 -7.66
C GLY A 33 1.40 -2.16 -8.27
N LEU A 34 2.46 -2.25 -9.07
CA LEU A 34 3.00 -1.09 -9.80
C LEU A 34 2.01 -0.57 -10.84
N ALA A 35 1.36 -1.47 -11.59
CA ALA A 35 0.33 -1.09 -12.57
C ALA A 35 -0.85 -0.38 -11.89
N GLN A 36 -1.29 -0.85 -10.72
CA GLN A 36 -2.34 -0.21 -9.93
C GLN A 36 -1.94 1.19 -9.44
N LEU A 37 -0.72 1.37 -8.95
CA LEU A 37 -0.22 2.68 -8.54
C LEU A 37 -0.20 3.67 -9.72
N ARG A 38 0.27 3.24 -10.88
CA ARG A 38 0.31 4.06 -12.11
C ARG A 38 -1.09 4.41 -12.59
N ALA A 39 -2.02 3.46 -12.58
CA ALA A 39 -3.41 3.69 -12.98
C ALA A 39 -4.09 4.69 -12.04
N ARG A 40 -3.87 4.58 -10.74
CA ARG A 40 -4.40 5.53 -9.75
C ARG A 40 -3.82 6.92 -9.94
N TRP A 41 -2.51 7.02 -10.21
CA TRP A 41 -1.87 8.31 -10.52
C TRP A 41 -2.51 8.96 -11.75
N GLN A 42 -2.72 8.21 -12.83
CA GLN A 42 -3.35 8.70 -14.05
C GLN A 42 -4.79 9.17 -13.81
N ALA A 43 -5.59 8.38 -13.09
CA ALA A 43 -6.98 8.72 -12.78
C ALA A 43 -7.07 9.98 -11.91
N THR A 44 -6.23 10.09 -10.88
CA THR A 44 -6.18 11.24 -9.98
C THR A 44 -5.71 12.51 -10.72
N SER A 45 -4.72 12.37 -11.61
CA SER A 45 -4.23 13.46 -12.46
C SER A 45 -5.32 13.97 -13.42
N ALA A 46 -6.04 13.06 -14.07
CA ALA A 46 -7.15 13.40 -14.96
C ALA A 46 -8.28 14.12 -14.20
N ARG A 47 -8.61 13.66 -13.00
CA ARG A 47 -9.62 14.32 -12.15
C ARG A 47 -9.20 15.73 -11.73
N ARG A 48 -7.93 15.91 -11.34
CA ARG A 48 -7.39 17.24 -11.04
C ARG A 48 -7.51 18.17 -12.25
N ASP A 49 -7.13 17.71 -13.44
CA ASP A 49 -7.12 18.53 -14.65
C ASP A 49 -8.55 18.89 -15.07
N ALA A 50 -9.49 17.95 -14.97
CA ALA A 50 -10.91 18.21 -15.20
C ALA A 50 -11.46 19.24 -14.21
N LEU A 51 -11.08 19.16 -12.94
CA LEU A 51 -11.50 20.11 -11.93
C LEU A 51 -10.91 21.51 -12.16
N LYS A 52 -9.65 21.60 -12.61
CA LYS A 52 -9.03 22.87 -13.00
C LYS A 52 -9.71 23.53 -14.21
N ALA A 53 -10.17 22.74 -15.17
CA ALA A 53 -10.90 23.22 -16.35
C ALA A 53 -12.35 23.61 -16.06
N SER A 54 -12.94 23.18 -14.95
CA SER A 54 -14.29 23.50 -14.55
C SER A 54 -14.40 24.99 -14.13
N ALA A 55 -15.42 25.68 -14.64
CA ALA A 55 -15.58 27.13 -14.42
C ALA A 55 -16.08 27.48 -13.02
N ASP A 56 -16.56 26.52 -12.22
CA ASP A 56 -17.25 26.85 -10.97
C ASP A 56 -17.04 25.82 -9.88
N SER A 57 -16.77 26.24 -8.64
CA SER A 57 -17.53 25.85 -7.46
C SER A 57 -16.92 26.26 -6.12
N ILE A 58 -17.77 26.48 -5.17
CA ILE A 58 -17.56 26.46 -3.73
C ILE A 58 -16.96 25.09 -3.38
N GLY A 59 -15.79 25.08 -2.70
CA GLY A 59 -15.07 23.85 -2.34
C GLY A 59 -14.08 23.31 -3.38
N ARG A 60 -14.03 23.86 -4.59
CA ARG A 60 -13.08 23.43 -5.63
C ARG A 60 -11.61 23.52 -5.20
N GLN A 61 -11.25 24.57 -4.45
CA GLN A 61 -9.88 24.73 -3.98
C GLN A 61 -9.48 23.67 -2.95
N ASP A 62 -10.41 23.30 -2.08
CA ASP A 62 -10.17 22.24 -1.09
C ASP A 62 -10.00 20.88 -1.77
N GLU A 63 -10.87 20.58 -2.74
CA GLU A 63 -10.76 19.35 -3.54
C GLU A 63 -9.47 19.32 -4.35
N LEU A 64 -9.05 20.42 -4.97
CA LEU A 64 -7.77 20.52 -5.67
C LEU A 64 -6.59 20.26 -4.73
N ALA A 65 -6.60 20.85 -3.55
CA ALA A 65 -5.54 20.65 -2.56
C ALA A 65 -5.44 19.16 -2.14
N LEU A 66 -6.57 18.49 -1.96
CA LEU A 66 -6.60 17.05 -1.66
C LEU A 66 -6.03 16.21 -2.80
N LEU A 67 -6.45 16.49 -4.04
CA LEU A 67 -5.95 15.78 -5.23
C LEU A 67 -4.46 16.01 -5.46
N GLU A 68 -3.98 17.22 -5.28
CA GLU A 68 -2.57 17.56 -5.43
C GLU A 68 -1.71 16.90 -4.34
N ARG A 69 -2.21 16.84 -3.10
CA ARG A 69 -1.57 16.08 -2.02
C ARG A 69 -1.47 14.59 -2.36
N GLU A 70 -2.58 13.99 -2.82
CA GLU A 70 -2.60 12.60 -3.24
C GLU A 70 -1.64 12.34 -4.40
N LEU A 71 -1.58 13.24 -5.39
CA LEU A 71 -0.65 13.13 -6.51
C LEU A 71 0.81 13.19 -6.08
N ARG A 72 1.16 14.03 -5.12
CA ARG A 72 2.54 14.06 -4.58
C ARG A 72 2.89 12.73 -3.93
N TRP A 73 1.98 12.16 -3.15
CA TRP A 73 2.17 10.85 -2.52
C TRP A 73 2.29 9.74 -3.57
N LEU A 74 1.37 9.67 -4.53
CA LEU A 74 1.39 8.69 -5.62
C LEU A 74 2.66 8.80 -6.46
N ASN A 75 3.10 10.02 -6.78
CA ASN A 75 4.34 10.25 -7.51
C ASN A 75 5.55 9.70 -6.74
N ALA A 76 5.62 9.96 -5.44
CA ALA A 76 6.68 9.41 -4.60
C ALA A 76 6.65 7.88 -4.55
N ARG A 77 5.46 7.27 -4.44
CA ARG A 77 5.30 5.80 -4.44
C ARG A 77 5.67 5.17 -5.77
N VAL A 78 5.25 5.75 -6.89
CA VAL A 78 5.63 5.26 -8.23
C VAL A 78 7.13 5.40 -8.46
N HIS A 79 7.72 6.51 -8.03
CA HIS A 79 9.13 6.81 -8.25
C HIS A 79 10.07 5.92 -7.41
N SER A 80 9.67 5.60 -6.18
CA SER A 80 10.43 4.74 -5.27
C SER A 80 10.15 3.25 -5.46
N ALA A 81 9.21 2.87 -6.32
CA ALA A 81 8.82 1.48 -6.51
C ALA A 81 9.99 0.62 -7.00
N ILE A 82 10.18 -0.51 -6.32
CA ILE A 82 11.12 -1.56 -6.68
C ILE A 82 10.30 -2.74 -7.16
N GLU A 83 10.15 -2.86 -8.48
CA GLU A 83 9.41 -3.96 -9.09
C GLU A 83 10.18 -5.26 -8.95
N VAL A 84 9.54 -6.28 -8.36
CA VAL A 84 10.13 -7.60 -8.16
C VAL A 84 9.68 -8.52 -9.30
N ASP A 85 10.66 -9.10 -9.99
CA ASP A 85 10.40 -10.15 -10.98
C ASP A 85 10.03 -11.46 -10.27
N LEU A 86 8.76 -11.82 -10.32
CA LEU A 86 8.23 -13.00 -9.62
C LEU A 86 8.76 -14.32 -10.21
N LEU A 87 9.08 -14.33 -11.50
CA LEU A 87 9.63 -15.53 -12.16
C LEU A 87 11.10 -15.78 -11.81
N ALA A 88 11.82 -14.72 -11.43
CA ALA A 88 13.20 -14.81 -10.98
C ALA A 88 13.33 -15.18 -9.49
N GLN A 89 12.24 -15.23 -8.75
CA GLN A 89 12.25 -15.61 -7.33
C GLN A 89 12.55 -17.10 -7.15
N PRO A 90 13.23 -17.50 -6.03
CA PRO A 90 13.39 -18.90 -5.69
C PRO A 90 12.03 -19.58 -5.55
N GLN A 91 11.80 -20.65 -6.31
CA GLN A 91 10.51 -21.33 -6.35
C GLN A 91 10.32 -22.33 -5.20
N ASP A 92 11.37 -22.63 -4.46
CA ASP A 92 11.40 -23.63 -3.38
C ASP A 92 11.15 -23.06 -1.99
N ARG A 93 11.08 -21.74 -1.87
CA ARG A 93 10.86 -21.05 -0.59
C ARG A 93 10.00 -19.81 -0.73
N VAL A 94 9.43 -19.39 0.37
CA VAL A 94 8.60 -18.18 0.43
C VAL A 94 9.48 -16.93 0.40
N THR A 95 9.26 -16.09 -0.61
CA THR A 95 9.85 -14.76 -0.74
C THR A 95 8.76 -13.75 -1.10
N PHE A 96 9.14 -12.49 -1.30
CA PHE A 96 8.18 -11.47 -1.75
C PHE A 96 7.48 -11.89 -3.04
N GLY A 97 6.18 -11.69 -3.10
CA GLY A 97 5.34 -12.03 -4.26
C GLY A 97 4.78 -13.46 -4.25
N ALA A 98 5.23 -14.29 -3.32
CA ALA A 98 4.74 -15.67 -3.21
C ALA A 98 3.25 -15.72 -2.86
N SER A 99 2.53 -16.61 -3.54
CA SER A 99 1.24 -17.16 -3.07
C SER A 99 1.51 -18.41 -2.28
N VAL A 100 1.15 -18.39 -1.01
CA VAL A 100 1.42 -19.49 -0.07
C VAL A 100 0.11 -20.10 0.38
N THR A 101 -0.06 -21.41 0.13
CA THR A 101 -1.15 -22.16 0.72
C THR A 101 -0.67 -22.72 2.06
N VAL A 102 -1.42 -22.45 3.10
CA VAL A 102 -1.10 -22.87 4.48
C VAL A 102 -2.26 -23.68 5.07
N ALA A 103 -1.93 -24.64 5.90
CA ALA A 103 -2.90 -25.41 6.68
C ALA A 103 -2.72 -25.13 8.17
N SER A 104 -3.82 -25.05 8.88
CA SER A 104 -3.86 -24.88 10.32
C SER A 104 -5.04 -25.62 10.95
N ALA A 105 -5.20 -25.49 12.27
CA ALA A 105 -6.39 -25.99 12.97
C ALA A 105 -7.70 -25.33 12.48
N GLU A 106 -7.59 -24.16 11.85
CA GLU A 106 -8.73 -23.38 11.30
C GLU A 106 -9.04 -23.75 9.82
N GLY A 107 -8.26 -24.66 9.21
CA GLY A 107 -8.40 -25.09 7.82
C GLY A 107 -7.29 -24.57 6.91
N GLU A 108 -7.47 -24.73 5.62
CA GLU A 108 -6.55 -24.25 4.59
C GLU A 108 -6.90 -22.85 4.14
N GLN A 109 -5.88 -22.04 3.95
CA GLN A 109 -5.98 -20.67 3.42
C GLN A 109 -4.84 -20.40 2.45
N ARG A 110 -5.08 -19.53 1.48
CA ARG A 110 -4.05 -19.08 0.55
C ARG A 110 -3.84 -17.59 0.72
N TYR A 111 -2.59 -17.16 0.91
CA TYR A 111 -2.20 -15.77 1.06
C TYR A 111 -1.18 -15.38 0.01
N ARG A 112 -1.26 -14.16 -0.48
CA ARG A 112 -0.23 -13.58 -1.33
C ARG A 112 0.54 -12.50 -0.58
N ILE A 113 1.87 -12.59 -0.62
CA ILE A 113 2.76 -11.60 -0.01
C ILE A 113 3.04 -10.51 -1.05
N VAL A 114 2.60 -9.30 -0.74
CA VAL A 114 2.61 -8.15 -1.66
C VAL A 114 3.24 -6.91 -1.01
N GLY A 115 3.34 -5.82 -1.75
CA GLY A 115 3.76 -4.52 -1.22
C GLY A 115 2.70 -3.88 -0.32
N GLU A 116 3.12 -2.88 0.44
CA GLU A 116 2.25 -2.21 1.43
C GLU A 116 0.97 -1.64 0.81
N ASN A 117 1.07 -1.06 -0.39
CA ASN A 117 -0.07 -0.42 -1.06
C ASN A 117 -1.00 -1.40 -1.78
N GLU A 118 -0.58 -2.65 -1.92
CA GLU A 118 -1.36 -3.71 -2.58
C GLU A 118 -2.07 -4.63 -1.57
N ALA A 119 -1.78 -4.46 -0.28
CA ALA A 119 -2.38 -5.27 0.77
C ALA A 119 -3.90 -5.06 0.84
N ALA A 120 -4.64 -6.18 0.88
CA ALA A 120 -6.10 -6.22 0.95
C ALA A 120 -6.53 -7.51 1.65
N ALA A 121 -6.92 -7.42 2.90
CA ALA A 121 -7.22 -8.60 3.74
C ALA A 121 -8.37 -9.43 3.16
N GLU A 122 -9.39 -8.79 2.62
CA GLU A 122 -10.56 -9.42 1.98
C GLU A 122 -10.19 -10.22 0.72
N GLN A 123 -9.04 -9.92 0.09
CA GLN A 123 -8.49 -10.63 -1.07
C GLN A 123 -7.32 -11.54 -0.68
N GLN A 124 -7.11 -11.75 0.61
CA GLN A 124 -6.00 -12.53 1.15
C GLN A 124 -4.60 -12.06 0.69
N ARG A 125 -4.47 -10.76 0.42
CA ARG A 125 -3.22 -10.10 0.11
C ARG A 125 -2.65 -9.45 1.36
N VAL A 126 -1.48 -9.87 1.75
CA VAL A 126 -0.82 -9.42 2.97
C VAL A 126 0.46 -8.67 2.64
N SER A 127 0.68 -7.56 3.33
CA SER A 127 1.95 -6.83 3.21
C SER A 127 3.12 -7.72 3.63
N TYR A 128 4.23 -7.62 2.92
CA TYR A 128 5.46 -8.33 3.28
C TYR A 128 5.99 -7.94 4.67
N LEU A 129 5.52 -6.83 5.24
CA LEU A 129 5.83 -6.35 6.59
C LEU A 129 4.85 -6.89 7.64
N SER A 130 3.75 -7.53 7.25
CA SER A 130 2.76 -8.06 8.17
C SER A 130 3.32 -9.21 9.03
N PRO A 131 2.76 -9.44 10.24
CA PRO A 131 3.18 -10.56 11.08
C PRO A 131 3.08 -11.92 10.38
N LEU A 132 2.04 -12.16 9.58
CA LEU A 132 1.88 -13.38 8.81
C LEU A 132 2.99 -13.55 7.78
N ALA A 133 3.25 -12.52 6.98
CA ALA A 133 4.32 -12.56 5.97
C ALA A 133 5.69 -12.78 6.62
N ARG A 134 5.96 -12.12 7.73
CA ARG A 134 7.22 -12.28 8.48
C ARG A 134 7.41 -13.71 9.01
N ALA A 135 6.32 -14.37 9.42
CA ALA A 135 6.37 -15.77 9.83
C ALA A 135 6.67 -16.71 8.67
N LEU A 136 6.14 -16.41 7.47
CA LEU A 136 6.24 -17.26 6.28
C LEU A 136 7.53 -17.06 5.48
N LEU A 137 8.10 -15.83 5.46
CA LEU A 137 9.27 -15.52 4.64
C LEU A 137 10.45 -16.44 4.97
N GLY A 138 11.00 -17.09 3.94
CA GLY A 138 12.11 -18.03 4.05
C GLY A 138 11.67 -19.48 4.29
N ALA A 139 10.39 -19.77 4.54
CA ALA A 139 9.88 -21.11 4.76
C ALA A 139 9.81 -21.90 3.46
N HIS A 140 9.92 -23.24 3.59
CA HIS A 140 9.76 -24.22 2.51
C HIS A 140 8.45 -24.99 2.68
N VAL A 141 8.02 -25.69 1.63
CA VAL A 141 6.89 -26.60 1.73
C VAL A 141 7.19 -27.67 2.80
N GLY A 142 6.23 -27.89 3.70
CA GLY A 142 6.34 -28.80 4.83
C GLY A 142 6.83 -28.14 6.13
N ASP A 143 7.30 -26.89 6.07
CA ASP A 143 7.69 -26.17 7.27
C ASP A 143 6.46 -25.73 8.06
N GLU A 144 6.56 -25.83 9.39
CA GLU A 144 5.60 -25.25 10.32
C GLU A 144 6.17 -23.96 10.92
N VAL A 145 5.38 -22.91 10.87
CA VAL A 145 5.74 -21.60 11.43
C VAL A 145 4.63 -21.09 12.36
N ILE A 146 4.98 -20.19 13.26
CA ILE A 146 4.01 -19.59 14.19
C ILE A 146 3.64 -18.20 13.71
N TRP A 147 2.36 -18.04 13.41
CA TRP A 147 1.75 -16.75 13.13
C TRP A 147 1.28 -16.08 14.41
N GLN A 148 1.95 -15.02 14.81
CA GLN A 148 1.57 -14.20 15.97
C GLN A 148 0.41 -13.28 15.60
N ARG A 149 -0.75 -13.50 16.25
CA ARG A 149 -1.98 -12.73 16.05
C ARG A 149 -2.46 -12.14 17.36
N PRO A 150 -3.23 -11.01 17.33
CA PRO A 150 -3.92 -10.51 18.52
C PRO A 150 -4.86 -11.54 19.16
N ALA A 151 -5.50 -12.39 18.34
CA ALA A 151 -6.39 -13.46 18.80
C ALA A 151 -5.65 -14.68 19.40
N GLY A 152 -4.31 -14.69 19.40
CA GLY A 152 -3.46 -15.78 19.85
C GLY A 152 -2.63 -16.37 18.71
N ASP A 153 -1.50 -16.97 19.08
CA ASP A 153 -0.59 -17.59 18.14
C ASP A 153 -1.25 -18.77 17.43
N LEU A 154 -1.00 -18.90 16.14
CA LEU A 154 -1.50 -20.00 15.31
C LEU A 154 -0.33 -20.70 14.62
N ALA A 155 -0.20 -22.01 14.82
CA ALA A 155 0.72 -22.84 14.05
C ALA A 155 0.15 -23.06 12.65
N ILE A 156 0.94 -22.77 11.64
CA ILE A 156 0.57 -22.94 10.23
C ILE A 156 1.65 -23.74 9.50
N GLU A 157 1.23 -24.67 8.68
CA GLU A 157 2.11 -25.48 7.82
C GLU A 157 2.05 -24.98 6.39
N VAL A 158 3.20 -24.80 5.75
CA VAL A 158 3.30 -24.43 4.34
C VAL A 158 3.01 -25.64 3.47
N ILE A 159 1.91 -25.61 2.72
CA ILE A 159 1.45 -26.72 1.87
C ILE A 159 1.93 -26.54 0.44
N ALA A 160 1.87 -25.33 -0.10
CA ALA A 160 2.28 -25.04 -1.47
C ALA A 160 2.79 -23.59 -1.60
N ILE A 161 3.70 -23.37 -2.53
CA ILE A 161 4.26 -22.07 -2.87
C ILE A 161 4.12 -21.89 -4.38
N ASP A 162 3.63 -20.73 -4.80
CA ASP A 162 3.44 -20.37 -6.21
C ASP A 162 3.77 -18.89 -6.44
N TYR A 163 4.36 -18.60 -7.59
CA TYR A 163 4.73 -17.25 -8.02
C TYR A 163 4.03 -16.80 -9.31
N ALA A 164 2.97 -17.49 -9.71
CA ALA A 164 2.22 -17.10 -10.91
C ALA A 164 1.83 -15.62 -10.84
N ASP A 165 2.12 -14.90 -11.91
CA ASP A 165 1.68 -13.52 -12.07
C ASP A 165 0.14 -13.53 -12.24
N GLU A 166 -0.56 -12.84 -11.34
CA GLU A 166 -1.97 -12.55 -11.56
C GLU A 166 -2.07 -11.41 -12.59
N THR A 167 -1.84 -11.74 -13.86
CA THR A 167 -2.26 -10.87 -14.94
C THR A 167 -3.78 -10.78 -14.86
N GLY A 168 -4.26 -9.60 -14.46
CA GLY A 168 -5.61 -9.39 -14.03
C GLY A 168 -6.70 -9.86 -15.02
N ASP A 169 -7.76 -10.28 -14.42
CA ASP A 169 -9.11 -10.12 -14.94
C ASP A 169 -9.67 -8.78 -14.47
#